data_50c60d1a55516f8d8d3f6086011d2a20
#
_entry.id   50c60d1a55516f8d8d3f6086011d2a20
#
_cell.length_a   1.000
_cell.length_b   1.000
_cell.length_c   1.000
_cell.angle_alpha   90.00
_cell.angle_beta   90.00
_cell.angle_gamma   90.00
#
_symmetry.space_group_name_H-M   'P 1'
#
loop_
_entity.id
_entity.type
_entity.pdbx_description
1 polymer ?
#
loop_
_entity_poly.entity_id
_entity_poly.type
_entity_poly.pdbx_seq_one_letter_code
_entity_poly.pdbx_strand_id
1 'polypeptide(L)'
;MTVNSELVLNFLKTNYGKEFTKQEIAETLGISLPAVTGSINGLVKNKYVVERLEEIEVEPATDTKKAKMKTIRHETLTEAGLAYDPVAEAAAKQAEKEAAKAARAAAKAAKENA
;
A
#
# COMPACT_ATOMS: atom_id res chain seq x y z
N MET A 1 3.34 8.76 -3.23
CA MET A 1 3.53 7.65 -2.27
C MET A 1 4.73 7.97 -1.38
N THR A 2 4.64 7.68 -0.10
CA THR A 2 5.73 7.91 0.85
C THR A 2 6.84 6.86 0.68
N VAL A 3 8.04 7.15 1.21
CA VAL A 3 9.17 6.21 1.18
C VAL A 3 8.81 4.89 1.85
N ASN A 4 8.13 4.93 3.00
CA ASN A 4 7.71 3.73 3.72
C ASN A 4 6.71 2.89 2.90
N SER A 5 5.77 3.53 2.21
CA SER A 5 4.81 2.83 1.35
C SER A 5 5.51 2.14 0.17
N GLU A 6 6.52 2.78 -0.42
CA GLU A 6 7.34 2.17 -1.48
C GLU A 6 8.13 0.96 -0.97
N LEU A 7 8.72 1.06 0.22
CA LEU A 7 9.44 -0.05 0.84
C LEU A 7 8.52 -1.25 1.08
N VAL A 8 7.34 -1.01 1.63
CA VAL A 8 6.35 -2.07 1.89
C VAL A 8 5.89 -2.70 0.57
N LEU A 9 5.56 -1.88 -0.43
CA LEU A 9 5.12 -2.36 -1.73
C LEU A 9 6.19 -3.21 -2.42
N ASN A 10 7.43 -2.74 -2.44
CA ASN A 10 8.54 -3.47 -3.05
C ASN A 10 8.83 -4.79 -2.33
N PHE A 11 8.74 -4.80 -1.00
CA PHE A 11 8.86 -6.02 -0.21
C PHE A 11 7.78 -7.03 -0.58
N LEU A 12 6.52 -6.61 -0.69
CA LEU A 12 5.42 -7.49 -1.07
C LEU A 12 5.53 -7.97 -2.52
N LYS A 13 6.01 -7.15 -3.43
CA LYS A 13 6.26 -7.55 -4.83
C LYS A 13 7.34 -8.63 -4.92
N THR A 14 8.44 -8.47 -4.19
CA THR A 14 9.54 -9.44 -4.13
C THR A 14 9.07 -10.78 -3.57
N ASN A 15 8.09 -10.76 -2.68
CA ASN A 15 7.55 -11.94 -2.02
C ASN A 15 6.09 -12.22 -2.44
N TYR A 16 5.76 -11.91 -3.68
CA TYR A 16 4.41 -12.11 -4.22
C TYR A 16 3.92 -13.55 -4.02
N GLY A 17 2.66 -13.68 -3.61
CA GLY A 17 2.03 -14.96 -3.32
C GLY A 17 2.19 -15.44 -1.88
N LYS A 18 2.91 -14.70 -1.05
CA LYS A 18 3.06 -14.99 0.39
C LYS A 18 2.24 -14.03 1.22
N GLU A 19 1.77 -14.51 2.38
CA GLU A 19 1.08 -13.69 3.37
C GLU A 19 2.06 -13.21 4.44
N PHE A 20 1.88 -11.98 4.89
CA PHE A 20 2.68 -11.39 5.97
C PHE A 20 1.78 -10.64 6.94
N THR A 21 2.15 -10.64 8.22
CA THR A 21 1.55 -9.73 9.19
C THR A 21 2.25 -8.38 9.11
N LYS A 22 1.59 -7.32 9.58
CA LYS A 22 2.20 -5.98 9.65
C LYS A 22 3.47 -5.98 10.48
N GLN A 23 3.48 -6.74 11.57
CA GLN A 23 4.64 -6.87 12.45
C GLN A 23 5.82 -7.53 11.73
N GLU A 24 5.59 -8.60 10.98
CA GLU A 24 6.63 -9.26 10.18
C GLU A 24 7.24 -8.30 9.15
N ILE A 25 6.41 -7.51 8.50
CA ILE A 25 6.86 -6.51 7.53
C ILE A 25 7.72 -5.44 8.23
N ALA A 26 7.26 -4.93 9.38
CA ALA A 26 7.97 -3.93 10.14
C ALA A 26 9.36 -4.42 10.58
N GLU A 27 9.43 -5.64 11.10
CA GLU A 27 10.69 -6.25 11.55
C GLU A 27 11.66 -6.48 10.38
N THR A 28 11.14 -6.98 9.26
CA THR A 28 11.97 -7.26 8.07
C THR A 28 12.53 -5.98 7.45
N LEU A 29 11.73 -4.93 7.37
CA LEU A 29 12.14 -3.66 6.77
C LEU A 29 12.85 -2.72 7.75
N GLY A 30 12.81 -3.02 9.04
CA GLY A 30 13.41 -2.17 10.06
C GLY A 30 12.70 -0.82 10.23
N ILE A 31 11.41 -0.76 9.97
CA ILE A 31 10.58 0.43 10.14
C ILE A 31 9.55 0.22 11.26
N SER A 32 8.96 1.31 11.74
CA SER A 32 8.00 1.23 12.82
C SER A 32 6.68 0.56 12.41
N LEU A 33 6.01 -0.09 13.33
CA LEU A 33 4.71 -0.71 13.09
C LEU A 33 3.64 0.32 12.63
N PRO A 34 3.53 1.52 13.24
CA PRO A 34 2.63 2.55 12.73
C PRO A 34 2.89 2.95 11.27
N ALA A 35 4.15 3.01 10.85
CA ALA A 35 4.53 3.31 9.47
C ALA A 35 4.02 2.22 8.51
N VAL A 36 4.21 0.94 8.88
CA VAL A 36 3.67 -0.20 8.10
C VAL A 36 2.16 -0.15 8.06
N THR A 37 1.51 0.07 9.19
CA THR A 37 0.05 0.15 9.28
C THR A 37 -0.52 1.22 8.35
N GLY A 38 0.04 2.42 8.35
CA GLY A 38 -0.38 3.50 7.46
C GLY A 38 -0.18 3.15 5.99
N SER A 39 0.95 2.56 5.65
CA SER A 39 1.27 2.14 4.28
C SER A 39 0.33 1.03 3.79
N ILE A 40 0.11 0.00 4.61
CA ILE A 40 -0.79 -1.11 4.29
C ILE A 40 -2.23 -0.62 4.14
N ASN A 41 -2.71 0.25 5.03
CA ASN A 41 -4.07 0.80 4.95
C ASN A 41 -4.30 1.52 3.62
N GLY A 42 -3.34 2.30 3.16
CA GLY A 42 -3.39 2.96 1.86
C GLY A 42 -3.44 1.97 0.70
N LEU A 43 -2.63 0.92 0.75
CA LEU A 43 -2.61 -0.12 -0.28
C LEU A 43 -3.91 -0.94 -0.30
N VAL A 44 -4.47 -1.26 0.86
CA VAL A 44 -5.77 -1.95 0.99
C VAL A 44 -6.88 -1.09 0.42
N LYS A 45 -6.89 0.20 0.72
CA LYS A 45 -7.88 1.15 0.20
C LYS A 45 -7.88 1.19 -1.33
N ASN A 46 -6.71 1.10 -1.95
CA ASN A 46 -6.55 1.09 -3.40
C ASN A 46 -6.65 -0.31 -4.01
N LYS A 47 -6.96 -1.33 -3.22
CA LYS A 47 -7.11 -2.74 -3.64
C LYS A 47 -5.81 -3.38 -4.16
N TYR A 48 -4.66 -2.85 -3.78
CA TYR A 48 -3.36 -3.45 -4.10
C TYR A 48 -2.96 -4.53 -3.12
N VAL A 49 -3.56 -4.52 -1.92
CA VAL A 49 -3.35 -5.52 -0.86
C VAL A 49 -4.70 -5.98 -0.36
N VAL A 50 -4.83 -7.29 -0.11
CA VAL A 50 -6.00 -7.87 0.57
C VAL A 50 -5.59 -8.32 1.96
N GLU A 51 -6.49 -8.14 2.91
CA GLU A 51 -6.28 -8.51 4.30
C GLU A 51 -7.16 -9.70 4.65
N ARG A 52 -6.55 -10.78 5.15
CA ARG A 52 -7.26 -11.95 5.65
C ARG A 52 -7.18 -11.96 7.17
N LEU A 53 -8.34 -12.12 7.80
CA LEU A 53 -8.43 -12.21 9.26
C LEU A 53 -8.39 -13.66 9.69
N GLU A 54 -7.56 -13.96 10.69
CA GLU A 54 -7.48 -15.26 11.32
C GLU A 54 -7.68 -15.10 12.82
N GLU A 55 -8.62 -15.85 13.39
CA GLU A 55 -8.84 -15.89 14.83
C GLU A 55 -8.15 -17.11 15.41
N ILE A 56 -7.28 -16.89 16.40
CA ILE A 56 -6.60 -17.96 17.12
C ILE A 56 -6.93 -17.90 18.59
N GLU A 57 -7.05 -19.07 19.21
CA GLU A 57 -7.25 -19.19 20.64
C GLU A 57 -5.92 -19.03 21.35
N VAL A 58 -5.80 -17.98 22.21
CA VAL A 58 -4.58 -17.68 22.96
C VAL A 58 -4.60 -18.36 24.33
N GLU A 59 -5.80 -18.37 24.97
CA GLU A 59 -6.04 -19.04 26.24
C GLU A 59 -7.28 -19.90 26.12
N PRO A 60 -7.24 -21.18 26.54
CA PRO A 60 -8.40 -22.06 26.50
C PRO A 60 -9.49 -21.58 27.46
N ALA A 61 -10.74 -21.88 27.14
CA ALA A 61 -11.86 -21.61 28.01
C ALA A 61 -11.70 -22.40 29.32
N THR A 62 -12.02 -21.74 30.43
CA THR A 62 -12.07 -22.35 31.76
C THR A 62 -13.50 -22.27 32.28
N ASP A 63 -13.78 -22.95 33.41
CA ASP A 63 -15.11 -22.93 34.05
C ASP A 63 -15.56 -21.51 34.44
N THR A 64 -14.62 -20.61 34.66
CA THR A 64 -14.88 -19.23 35.08
C THR A 64 -14.60 -18.17 34.03
N LYS A 65 -13.90 -18.52 32.92
CA LYS A 65 -13.53 -17.58 31.86
C LYS A 65 -13.82 -18.16 30.49
N LYS A 66 -14.24 -17.29 29.58
CA LYS A 66 -14.35 -17.63 28.15
C LYS A 66 -12.97 -17.74 27.53
N ALA A 67 -12.86 -18.52 26.45
CA ALA A 67 -11.64 -18.58 25.66
C ALA A 67 -11.21 -17.18 25.22
N LYS A 68 -9.91 -16.89 25.33
CA LYS A 68 -9.35 -15.64 24.86
C LYS A 68 -8.90 -15.79 23.43
N MET A 69 -9.48 -15.02 22.53
CA MET A 69 -9.19 -15.06 21.11
C MET A 69 -8.33 -13.86 20.71
N LYS A 70 -7.45 -14.07 19.75
CA LYS A 70 -6.65 -13.03 19.13
C LYS A 70 -6.89 -13.05 17.64
N THR A 71 -7.13 -11.88 17.06
CA THR A 71 -7.26 -11.74 15.61
C THR A 71 -5.89 -11.40 15.01
N ILE A 72 -5.46 -12.21 14.06
CA ILE A 72 -4.25 -11.95 13.28
C ILE A 72 -4.67 -11.51 11.88
N ARG A 73 -4.07 -10.45 11.38
CA ARG A 73 -4.32 -9.93 10.05
C ARG A 73 -3.16 -10.28 9.13
N HIS A 74 -3.46 -11.04 8.09
CA HIS A 74 -2.49 -11.44 7.08
C HIS A 74 -2.67 -10.59 5.83
N GLU A 75 -1.59 -9.97 5.40
CA GLU A 75 -1.57 -9.09 4.24
C GLU A 75 -1.00 -9.82 3.03
N THR A 76 -1.68 -9.76 1.90
CA THR A 76 -1.24 -10.38 0.64
C THR A 76 -1.35 -9.37 -0.49
N LEU A 77 -0.30 -9.25 -1.31
CA LEU A 77 -0.31 -8.40 -2.48
C LEU A 77 -1.26 -9.00 -3.55
N THR A 78 -2.11 -8.15 -4.12
CA THR A 78 -2.99 -8.54 -5.21
C THR A 78 -2.25 -8.49 -6.54
N GLU A 79 -2.85 -9.07 -7.58
CA GLU A 79 -2.33 -8.95 -8.94
C GLU A 79 -2.24 -7.49 -9.38
N ALA A 80 -3.25 -6.67 -9.04
CA ALA A 80 -3.23 -5.24 -9.29
C ALA A 80 -2.07 -4.54 -8.57
N GLY A 81 -1.78 -4.94 -7.32
CA GLY A 81 -0.64 -4.42 -6.57
C GLY A 81 0.69 -4.83 -7.17
N LEU A 82 0.80 -6.04 -7.69
CA LEU A 82 2.01 -6.51 -8.37
C LEU A 82 2.30 -5.68 -9.64
N ALA A 83 1.28 -5.34 -10.38
CA ALA A 83 1.38 -4.53 -11.59
C ALA A 83 1.55 -3.03 -11.32
N TYR A 84 1.23 -2.57 -10.12
CA TYR A 84 1.31 -1.17 -9.75
C TYR A 84 2.76 -0.71 -9.61
N ASP A 85 3.12 0.36 -10.33
CA ASP A 85 4.43 0.99 -10.22
C ASP A 85 4.25 2.47 -9.86
N PRO A 86 4.47 2.84 -8.57
CA PRO A 86 4.28 4.21 -8.14
C PRO A 86 5.25 5.21 -8.80
N VAL A 87 6.43 4.77 -9.17
CA VAL A 87 7.41 5.62 -9.85
C VAL A 87 6.96 5.92 -11.27
N ALA A 88 6.54 4.89 -12.02
CA ALA A 88 6.02 5.05 -13.38
C ALA A 88 4.73 5.88 -13.39
N GLU A 89 3.82 5.67 -12.42
CA GLU A 89 2.59 6.44 -12.29
C GLU A 89 2.88 7.92 -12.00
N ALA A 90 3.80 8.21 -11.09
CA ALA A 90 4.20 9.59 -10.78
C ALA A 90 4.82 10.27 -12.00
N ALA A 91 5.66 9.57 -12.76
CA ALA A 91 6.25 10.08 -13.99
C ALA A 91 5.18 10.35 -15.06
N ALA A 92 4.20 9.47 -15.22
CA ALA A 92 3.09 9.66 -16.16
C ALA A 92 2.24 10.88 -15.78
N LYS A 93 1.92 11.06 -14.50
CA LYS A 93 1.20 12.23 -14.01
C LYS A 93 1.96 13.52 -14.24
N GLN A 94 3.27 13.52 -14.02
CA GLN A 94 4.12 14.68 -14.27
C GLN A 94 4.16 15.03 -15.75
N ALA A 95 4.29 14.05 -16.63
CA ALA A 95 4.26 14.25 -18.07
C ALA A 95 2.91 14.83 -18.54
N GLU A 96 1.79 14.35 -17.98
CA GLU A 96 0.47 14.90 -18.27
C GLU A 96 0.33 16.36 -17.83
N LYS A 97 0.86 16.71 -16.66
CA LYS A 97 0.85 18.10 -16.17
C LYS A 97 1.69 19.02 -17.04
N GLU A 98 2.86 18.58 -17.46
CA GLU A 98 3.73 19.36 -18.35
C GLU A 98 3.10 19.55 -19.74
N ALA A 99 2.49 18.51 -20.30
CA ALA A 99 1.79 18.59 -21.56
C ALA A 99 0.59 19.55 -21.49
N ALA A 100 -0.20 19.50 -20.42
CA ALA A 100 -1.32 20.40 -20.21
C ALA A 100 -0.84 21.86 -20.05
N LYS A 101 0.25 22.09 -19.33
CA LYS A 101 0.85 23.41 -19.15
C LYS A 101 1.34 23.98 -20.48
N ALA A 102 2.04 23.17 -21.28
CA ALA A 102 2.52 23.57 -22.60
C ALA A 102 1.36 23.92 -23.55
N ALA A 103 0.30 23.10 -23.55
CA ALA A 103 -0.89 23.36 -24.35
C ALA A 103 -1.58 24.69 -23.96
N ARG A 104 -1.67 24.98 -22.66
CA ARG A 104 -2.23 26.25 -22.15
C ARG A 104 -1.39 27.43 -22.56
N ALA A 105 -0.06 27.33 -22.47
CA ALA A 105 0.86 28.38 -22.86
C ALA A 105 0.78 28.66 -24.37
N ALA A 106 0.71 27.61 -25.20
CA ALA A 106 0.55 27.75 -26.65
C ALA A 106 -0.80 28.41 -27.02
N ALA A 107 -1.88 27.99 -26.37
CA ALA A 107 -3.21 28.59 -26.59
C ALA A 107 -3.23 30.08 -26.19
N LYS A 108 -2.60 30.44 -25.09
CA LYS A 108 -2.49 31.82 -24.63
C LYS A 108 -1.68 32.68 -25.59
N ALA A 109 -0.55 32.18 -26.08
CA ALA A 109 0.30 32.90 -27.04
C ALA A 109 -0.43 33.15 -28.36
N ALA A 110 -1.13 32.14 -28.89
CA ALA A 110 -1.95 32.28 -30.09
C ALA A 110 -3.06 33.32 -29.92
N LYS A 111 -3.68 33.39 -28.73
CA LYS A 111 -4.73 34.31 -28.40
C LYS A 111 -4.21 35.77 -28.28
N GLU A 112 -3.00 35.94 -27.74
CA GLU A 112 -2.38 37.27 -27.63
C GLU A 112 -1.89 37.82 -28.98
N ASN A 113 -1.54 36.94 -29.92
CA ASN A 113 -1.09 37.31 -31.27
C ASN A 113 -2.20 37.45 -32.30
N ALA A 114 -3.43 37.23 -31.90
CA ALA A 114 -4.59 37.31 -32.81
C ALA A 114 -5.12 38.75 -33.00
#